data_a9e550b4067a5baf09fb15e6987af9bc
#
_entry.id   a9e550b4067a5baf09fb15e6987af9bc
#
_cell.length_a   1.000
_cell.length_b   1.000
_cell.length_c   1.000
_cell.angle_alpha   90.00
_cell.angle_beta   90.00
_cell.angle_gamma   90.00
#
_symmetry.space_group_name_H-M   'P 1'
#
loop_
_entity.id
_entity.type
_entity.pdbx_description
1 polymer ?
#
loop_
_entity_poly.entity_id
_entity_poly.type
_entity_poly.pdbx_seq_one_letter_code
_entity_poly.pdbx_strand_id
1 'polypeptide(L)'
;MKFFRLSVLAAVLFFGMVCAQEKPKPLPEEIAIYTSTNIPNFPDGGINGFRQLVASKIKYNRIDPFQHLPAEQARELRYLVLERRPVPKTILESSLNFIVEVDGTLSGISAKGENSSFNKEIERVVKSIKTRWIFEEGEKKKTPMRMPIKMTIEG
;
A
#
# COMPACT_ATOMS: atom_id res chain seq x y z
N MET A 1 -54.95 -66.70 20.16
CA MET A 1 -53.63 -66.13 20.49
C MET A 1 -52.84 -65.94 19.21
N LYS A 2 -52.80 -64.72 18.70
CA LYS A 2 -52.09 -64.32 17.46
C LYS A 2 -51.16 -63.20 17.77
N PHE A 3 -49.88 -63.47 17.72
CA PHE A 3 -48.83 -62.44 17.93
C PHE A 3 -48.68 -61.60 16.68
N PHE A 4 -49.01 -60.29 16.84
CA PHE A 4 -48.80 -59.32 15.81
C PHE A 4 -47.35 -58.77 15.95
N ARG A 5 -46.48 -59.13 15.01
CA ARG A 5 -45.15 -58.56 14.93
C ARG A 5 -45.20 -57.21 14.21
N LEU A 6 -45.02 -56.17 14.95
CA LEU A 6 -44.92 -54.81 14.41
C LEU A 6 -43.48 -54.59 13.99
N SER A 7 -43.22 -54.58 12.69
CA SER A 7 -41.91 -54.24 12.14
C SER A 7 -41.82 -52.70 12.07
N VAL A 8 -41.03 -52.13 12.95
CA VAL A 8 -40.70 -50.69 12.89
C VAL A 8 -39.64 -50.51 11.83
N LEU A 9 -40.03 -49.94 10.70
CA LEU A 9 -39.12 -49.52 9.64
C LEU A 9 -38.49 -48.17 10.04
N ALA A 10 -37.23 -48.19 10.51
CA ALA A 10 -36.49 -46.99 10.81
C ALA A 10 -36.02 -46.35 9.49
N ALA A 11 -36.74 -45.32 9.07
CA ALA A 11 -36.31 -44.47 7.97
C ALA A 11 -35.19 -43.52 8.47
N VAL A 12 -33.96 -43.87 8.18
CA VAL A 12 -32.80 -42.98 8.40
C VAL A 12 -32.84 -41.91 7.32
N LEU A 13 -33.36 -40.75 7.69
CA LEU A 13 -33.25 -39.53 6.89
C LEU A 13 -31.79 -39.05 6.96
N PHE A 14 -31.01 -39.34 5.94
CA PHE A 14 -29.75 -38.72 5.69
C PHE A 14 -30.00 -37.23 5.33
N PHE A 15 -29.95 -36.38 6.32
CA PHE A 15 -29.78 -34.93 6.08
C PHE A 15 -28.40 -34.72 5.50
N GLY A 16 -28.33 -34.70 4.17
CA GLY A 16 -27.14 -34.21 3.46
C GLY A 16 -26.92 -32.76 3.81
N MET A 17 -26.02 -32.49 4.74
CA MET A 17 -25.43 -31.19 4.92
C MET A 17 -24.70 -30.83 3.63
N VAL A 18 -25.34 -30.09 2.75
CA VAL A 18 -24.69 -29.38 1.65
C VAL A 18 -23.88 -28.28 2.32
N CYS A 19 -22.61 -28.59 2.66
CA CYS A 19 -21.63 -27.55 2.88
C CYS A 19 -21.54 -26.77 1.57
N ALA A 20 -22.23 -25.62 1.52
CA ALA A 20 -21.92 -24.61 0.54
C ALA A 20 -20.46 -24.22 0.75
N GLN A 21 -19.56 -24.78 -0.06
CA GLN A 21 -18.22 -24.27 -0.21
C GLN A 21 -18.38 -22.86 -0.75
N GLU A 22 -18.31 -21.85 0.14
CA GLU A 22 -18.06 -20.50 -0.30
C GLU A 22 -16.84 -20.56 -1.21
N LYS A 23 -17.07 -20.23 -2.49
CA LYS A 23 -15.95 -20.01 -3.42
C LYS A 23 -15.02 -19.06 -2.72
N PRO A 24 -13.72 -19.39 -2.58
CA PRO A 24 -12.76 -18.48 -1.99
C PRO A 24 -12.91 -17.17 -2.73
N LYS A 25 -13.21 -16.12 -1.97
CA LYS A 25 -13.24 -14.74 -2.47
C LYS A 25 -11.94 -14.56 -3.24
N PRO A 26 -11.98 -14.14 -4.53
CA PRO A 26 -10.74 -13.96 -5.28
C PRO A 26 -9.86 -13.07 -4.41
N LEU A 27 -8.66 -13.54 -4.09
CA LEU A 27 -7.63 -12.71 -3.47
C LEU A 27 -7.61 -11.40 -4.26
N PRO A 28 -7.46 -10.23 -3.58
CA PRO A 28 -7.24 -8.99 -4.29
C PRO A 28 -6.14 -9.26 -5.29
N GLU A 29 -6.39 -8.93 -6.56
CA GLU A 29 -5.50 -9.21 -7.69
C GLU A 29 -4.06 -9.11 -7.22
N GLU A 30 -3.46 -10.26 -7.08
CA GLU A 30 -2.07 -10.42 -6.70
C GLU A 30 -1.31 -9.48 -7.61
N ILE A 31 -0.64 -8.52 -7.03
CA ILE A 31 0.20 -7.55 -7.72
C ILE A 31 0.93 -8.37 -8.77
N ALA A 32 0.55 -8.24 -10.02
CA ALA A 32 1.19 -8.96 -11.10
C ALA A 32 2.67 -8.67 -10.95
N ILE A 33 3.40 -9.65 -10.43
CA ILE A 33 4.86 -9.61 -10.39
C ILE A 33 5.21 -9.56 -11.86
N TYR A 34 5.51 -8.35 -12.33
CA TYR A 34 5.89 -8.13 -13.71
C TYR A 34 7.17 -8.94 -13.97
N THR A 35 7.01 -10.16 -14.43
CA THR A 35 8.07 -10.96 -15.06
C THR A 35 8.41 -10.39 -16.44
N SER A 36 8.37 -9.07 -16.57
CA SER A 36 8.90 -8.39 -17.72
C SER A 36 10.42 -8.34 -17.56
N THR A 37 11.12 -8.97 -18.46
CA THR A 37 12.59 -8.94 -18.58
C THR A 37 13.15 -7.53 -18.78
N ASN A 38 12.31 -6.50 -18.79
CA ASN A 38 12.65 -5.12 -19.11
C ASN A 38 12.08 -4.14 -18.08
N ILE A 39 12.36 -4.40 -16.80
CA ILE A 39 11.98 -3.48 -15.72
C ILE A 39 12.92 -2.26 -15.79
N PRO A 40 12.37 -1.02 -15.90
CA PRO A 40 13.20 0.16 -15.91
C PRO A 40 13.97 0.29 -14.58
N ASN A 41 15.22 0.70 -14.68
CA ASN A 41 16.12 0.86 -13.54
C ASN A 41 16.41 2.34 -13.29
N PHE A 42 16.45 2.75 -12.03
CA PHE A 42 16.88 4.10 -11.67
C PHE A 42 18.42 4.15 -11.65
N PRO A 43 19.06 5.16 -12.29
CA PRO A 43 20.53 5.17 -12.50
C PRO A 43 21.34 4.99 -11.24
N ASP A 44 20.91 5.62 -10.16
CA ASP A 44 21.66 5.67 -8.90
C ASP A 44 21.11 4.65 -7.89
N GLY A 45 21.36 3.37 -8.12
CA GLY A 45 21.01 2.29 -7.19
C GLY A 45 19.59 1.75 -7.32
N GLY A 46 18.99 1.85 -8.51
CA GLY A 46 17.70 1.25 -8.83
C GLY A 46 16.54 1.80 -7.97
N ILE A 47 15.56 0.95 -7.68
CA ILE A 47 14.39 1.33 -6.89
C ILE A 47 14.75 1.79 -5.48
N ASN A 48 15.82 1.26 -4.89
CA ASN A 48 16.30 1.66 -3.57
C ASN A 48 16.96 3.03 -3.61
N GLY A 49 17.76 3.32 -4.63
CA GLY A 49 18.34 4.65 -4.84
C GLY A 49 17.26 5.70 -5.06
N PHE A 50 16.23 5.38 -5.86
CA PHE A 50 15.08 6.25 -6.03
C PHE A 50 14.36 6.52 -4.68
N ARG A 51 14.14 5.49 -3.87
CA ARG A 51 13.52 5.62 -2.54
C ARG A 51 14.35 6.52 -1.62
N GLN A 52 15.67 6.34 -1.61
CA GLN A 52 16.57 7.20 -0.82
C GLN A 52 16.54 8.65 -1.29
N LEU A 53 16.54 8.87 -2.61
CA LEU A 53 16.42 10.21 -3.18
C LEU A 53 15.11 10.88 -2.79
N VAL A 54 13.99 10.16 -2.86
CA VAL A 54 12.68 10.68 -2.41
C VAL A 54 12.75 11.05 -0.94
N ALA A 55 13.24 10.14 -0.09
CA ALA A 55 13.36 10.38 1.35
C ALA A 55 14.23 11.61 1.69
N SER A 56 15.36 11.79 1.00
CA SER A 56 16.27 12.92 1.22
C SER A 56 15.70 14.29 0.85
N LYS A 57 14.70 14.30 -0.04
CA LYS A 57 14.04 15.54 -0.53
C LYS A 57 12.75 15.90 0.19
N ILE A 58 12.26 15.04 1.08
CA ILE A 58 11.07 15.29 1.89
C ILE A 58 11.36 16.43 2.88
N LYS A 59 10.44 17.39 2.91
CA LYS A 59 10.50 18.52 3.85
C LYS A 59 9.53 18.30 5.00
N TYR A 60 10.05 17.97 6.17
CA TYR A 60 9.27 17.69 7.38
C TYR A 60 8.32 18.81 7.77
N ASN A 61 8.72 20.07 7.58
CA ASN A 61 7.89 21.25 7.88
C ASN A 61 6.65 21.41 6.98
N ARG A 62 6.49 20.57 5.96
CA ARG A 62 5.31 20.51 5.08
C ARG A 62 4.34 19.40 5.46
N ILE A 63 4.68 18.62 6.46
CA ILE A 63 3.90 17.45 6.88
C ILE A 63 3.31 17.76 8.25
N ASP A 64 1.99 17.66 8.38
CA ASP A 64 1.32 17.60 9.67
C ASP A 64 1.21 16.13 10.09
N PRO A 65 2.05 15.65 11.02
CA PRO A 65 2.10 14.24 11.39
C PRO A 65 0.80 13.73 12.02
N PHE A 66 -0.03 14.62 12.55
CA PHE A 66 -1.23 14.28 13.29
C PHE A 66 -2.53 14.49 12.48
N GLN A 67 -2.42 14.87 11.21
CA GLN A 67 -3.58 15.20 10.37
C GLN A 67 -4.59 14.04 10.22
N HIS A 68 -4.13 12.81 10.30
CA HIS A 68 -4.95 11.60 10.15
C HIS A 68 -5.64 11.16 11.45
N LEU A 69 -5.33 11.82 12.57
CA LEU A 69 -5.88 11.49 13.88
C LEU A 69 -7.20 12.24 14.14
N PRO A 70 -8.04 11.74 15.06
CA PRO A 70 -9.19 12.49 15.55
C PRO A 70 -8.79 13.88 16.06
N ALA A 71 -9.64 14.88 15.84
CA ALA A 71 -9.33 16.29 16.07
C ALA A 71 -8.81 16.58 17.49
N GLU A 72 -9.41 15.98 18.52
CA GLU A 72 -8.99 16.16 19.92
C GLU A 72 -7.59 15.60 20.15
N GLN A 73 -7.32 14.39 19.70
CA GLN A 73 -6.01 13.77 19.85
C GLN A 73 -4.92 14.54 19.08
N ALA A 74 -5.24 14.96 17.86
CA ALA A 74 -4.32 15.78 17.06
C ALA A 74 -4.02 17.12 17.77
N ARG A 75 -5.00 17.74 18.41
CA ARG A 75 -4.83 18.98 19.16
C ARG A 75 -3.92 18.80 20.38
N GLU A 76 -4.14 17.73 21.13
CA GLU A 76 -3.31 17.40 22.29
C GLU A 76 -1.84 17.18 21.90
N LEU A 77 -1.59 16.38 20.85
CA LEU A 77 -0.23 16.11 20.39
C LEU A 77 0.46 17.37 19.86
N ARG A 78 -0.26 18.22 19.12
CA ARG A 78 0.30 19.52 18.69
C ARG A 78 0.65 20.44 19.89
N TYR A 79 -0.14 20.41 20.94
CA TYR A 79 0.16 21.15 22.17
C TYR A 79 1.45 20.64 22.82
N LEU A 80 1.64 19.32 22.90
CA LEU A 80 2.90 18.74 23.41
C LEU A 80 4.11 19.17 22.58
N VAL A 81 4.00 19.21 21.25
CA VAL A 81 5.06 19.70 20.36
C VAL A 81 5.38 21.16 20.62
N LEU A 82 4.37 22.02 20.79
CA LEU A 82 4.55 23.45 21.10
C LEU A 82 5.26 23.68 22.44
N GLU A 83 4.96 22.83 23.42
CA GLU A 83 5.61 22.86 24.74
C GLU A 83 6.96 22.14 24.79
N ARG A 84 7.45 21.65 23.64
CA ARG A 84 8.69 20.85 23.54
C ARG A 84 8.69 19.63 24.49
N ARG A 85 7.52 19.07 24.70
CA ARG A 85 7.35 17.83 25.47
C ARG A 85 7.45 16.63 24.57
N PRO A 86 7.91 15.46 25.08
CA PRO A 86 7.98 14.24 24.29
C PRO A 86 6.63 13.87 23.68
N VAL A 87 6.61 13.57 22.41
CA VAL A 87 5.44 13.02 21.70
C VAL A 87 5.65 11.56 21.35
N PRO A 88 4.57 10.76 21.29
CA PRO A 88 4.67 9.38 20.86
C PRO A 88 5.26 9.27 19.46
N LYS A 89 6.07 8.26 19.24
CA LYS A 89 6.58 7.91 17.90
C LYS A 89 5.43 7.73 16.94
N THR A 90 5.43 8.48 15.85
CA THR A 90 4.40 8.43 14.82
C THR A 90 4.97 7.84 13.54
N ILE A 91 4.31 6.83 13.00
CA ILE A 91 4.69 6.22 11.72
C ILE A 91 3.69 6.67 10.66
N LEU A 92 4.17 7.32 9.62
CA LEU A 92 3.39 7.67 8.45
C LEU A 92 3.67 6.68 7.33
N GLU A 93 2.60 6.16 6.73
CA GLU A 93 2.68 5.21 5.63
C GLU A 93 1.94 5.74 4.41
N SER A 94 2.51 5.52 3.24
CA SER A 94 1.91 5.86 1.96
C SER A 94 2.33 4.88 0.88
N SER A 95 1.48 4.70 -0.12
CA SER A 95 1.78 3.94 -1.33
C SER A 95 1.93 4.93 -2.49
N LEU A 96 3.15 5.12 -2.96
CA LEU A 96 3.45 5.89 -4.16
C LEU A 96 3.21 5.02 -5.39
N ASN A 97 2.39 5.51 -6.32
CA ASN A 97 2.18 4.93 -7.63
C ASN A 97 2.65 5.91 -8.69
N PHE A 98 3.30 5.41 -9.74
CA PHE A 98 3.75 6.21 -10.86
C PHE A 98 3.96 5.32 -12.09
N ILE A 99 4.07 5.93 -13.25
CA ILE A 99 4.37 5.24 -14.51
C ILE A 99 5.73 5.73 -14.99
N VAL A 100 6.62 4.80 -15.34
CA VAL A 100 7.85 5.10 -16.08
C VAL A 100 7.50 5.07 -17.56
N GLU A 101 7.60 6.21 -18.20
CA GLU A 101 7.37 6.36 -19.64
C GLU A 101 8.52 5.76 -20.46
N VAL A 102 8.30 5.50 -21.73
CA VAL A 102 9.31 4.89 -22.63
C VAL A 102 10.58 5.73 -22.78
N ASP A 103 10.51 7.03 -22.50
CA ASP A 103 11.66 7.95 -22.50
C ASP A 103 12.32 8.07 -21.11
N GLY A 104 11.88 7.28 -20.14
CA GLY A 104 12.38 7.27 -18.76
C GLY A 104 11.82 8.38 -17.86
N THR A 105 10.91 9.22 -18.34
CA THR A 105 10.24 10.21 -17.51
C THR A 105 9.14 9.59 -16.65
N LEU A 106 8.69 10.30 -15.62
CA LEU A 106 7.62 9.84 -14.73
C LEU A 106 6.31 10.52 -15.04
N SER A 107 5.23 9.74 -15.09
CA SER A 107 3.85 10.21 -15.22
C SER A 107 2.92 9.51 -14.23
N GLY A 108 1.65 9.90 -14.17
CA GLY A 108 0.64 9.25 -13.32
C GLY A 108 0.99 9.22 -11.83
N ILE A 109 1.77 10.18 -11.36
CA ILE A 109 2.29 10.23 -9.99
C ILE A 109 1.14 10.49 -9.01
N SER A 110 0.93 9.56 -8.09
CA SER A 110 -0.03 9.67 -7.00
C SER A 110 0.46 8.95 -5.75
N ALA A 111 0.20 9.52 -4.59
CA ALA A 111 0.49 8.90 -3.30
C ALA A 111 -0.81 8.71 -2.50
N LYS A 112 -0.98 7.54 -1.90
CA LYS A 112 -2.18 7.18 -1.14
C LYS A 112 -1.82 6.60 0.22
N GLY A 113 -2.29 7.23 1.27
CA GLY A 113 -2.14 6.85 2.67
C GLY A 113 -3.07 7.70 3.53
N GLU A 114 -3.14 7.43 4.81
CA GLU A 114 -4.06 8.11 5.74
C GLU A 114 -3.69 9.59 5.93
N ASN A 115 -2.41 9.93 5.91
CA ASN A 115 -1.95 11.30 6.09
C ASN A 115 -1.83 12.03 4.75
N SER A 116 -2.78 12.92 4.48
CA SER A 116 -2.86 13.63 3.18
C SER A 116 -1.72 14.64 2.97
N SER A 117 -1.17 15.24 4.04
CA SER A 117 -0.02 16.15 3.91
C SER A 117 1.25 15.39 3.53
N PHE A 118 1.44 14.20 4.08
CA PHE A 118 2.53 13.30 3.69
C PHE A 118 2.42 12.86 2.23
N ASN A 119 1.21 12.44 1.81
CA ASN A 119 0.95 12.07 0.42
C ASN A 119 1.30 13.21 -0.55
N LYS A 120 0.82 14.44 -0.27
CA LYS A 120 1.11 15.62 -1.08
C LYS A 120 2.62 15.94 -1.15
N GLU A 121 3.33 15.77 -0.03
CA GLU A 121 4.78 16.03 -0.01
C GLU A 121 5.54 14.99 -0.84
N ILE A 122 5.18 13.70 -0.75
CA ILE A 122 5.74 12.65 -1.61
C ILE A 122 5.52 12.99 -3.09
N GLU A 123 4.30 13.32 -3.49
CA GLU A 123 4.00 13.68 -4.88
C GLU A 123 4.81 14.89 -5.34
N ARG A 124 4.91 15.95 -4.51
CA ARG A 124 5.72 17.13 -4.80
C ARG A 124 7.17 16.75 -5.05
N VAL A 125 7.74 15.93 -4.18
CA VAL A 125 9.13 15.49 -4.30
C VAL A 125 9.33 14.71 -5.59
N VAL A 126 8.50 13.70 -5.85
CA VAL A 126 8.63 12.86 -7.05
C VAL A 126 8.48 13.67 -8.33
N LYS A 127 7.52 14.61 -8.40
CA LYS A 127 7.36 15.55 -9.53
C LYS A 127 8.58 16.46 -9.75
N SER A 128 9.38 16.69 -8.70
CA SER A 128 10.60 17.50 -8.79
C SER A 128 11.83 16.74 -9.30
N ILE A 129 11.79 15.42 -9.31
CA ILE A 129 12.90 14.58 -9.76
C ILE A 129 12.96 14.61 -11.30
N LYS A 130 14.09 15.03 -11.84
CA LYS A 130 14.31 15.14 -13.28
C LYS A 130 15.16 14.00 -13.83
N THR A 131 15.75 13.19 -12.96
CA THR A 131 16.54 12.01 -13.35
C THR A 131 15.64 11.01 -14.08
N ARG A 132 16.07 10.58 -15.26
CA ARG A 132 15.33 9.62 -16.08
C ARG A 132 15.67 8.20 -15.69
N TRP A 133 14.68 7.33 -15.74
CA TRP A 133 14.87 5.90 -15.60
C TRP A 133 15.46 5.32 -16.87
N ILE A 134 16.25 4.27 -16.73
CA ILE A 134 16.94 3.61 -17.83
C ILE A 134 16.26 2.27 -18.08
N PHE A 135 15.93 2.01 -19.33
CA PHE A 135 15.54 0.67 -19.78
C PHE A 135 16.79 -0.05 -20.28
N GLU A 136 16.97 -1.28 -19.85
CA GLU A 136 17.97 -2.17 -20.43
C GLU A 136 17.60 -2.50 -21.90
N GLU A 137 18.49 -3.20 -22.62
CA GLU A 137 18.25 -3.55 -24.02
C GLU A 137 16.96 -4.34 -24.20
N GLY A 138 16.12 -3.93 -25.16
CA GLY A 138 14.86 -4.57 -25.48
C GLY A 138 13.72 -3.58 -25.76
N GLU A 139 12.50 -4.11 -25.86
CA GLU A 139 11.32 -3.30 -26.12
C GLU A 139 10.95 -2.43 -24.91
N LYS A 140 11.01 -1.12 -25.06
CA LYS A 140 10.64 -0.17 -24.02
C LYS A 140 9.12 -0.06 -23.94
N LYS A 141 8.57 -0.31 -22.76
CA LYS A 141 7.13 -0.20 -22.48
C LYS A 141 6.87 0.73 -21.31
N LYS A 142 5.75 1.44 -21.35
CA LYS A 142 5.24 2.15 -20.17
C LYS A 142 5.09 1.17 -19.04
N THR A 143 5.80 1.41 -17.94
CA THR A 143 5.84 0.49 -16.81
C THR A 143 5.22 1.14 -15.57
N PRO A 144 4.05 0.67 -15.12
CA PRO A 144 3.48 1.11 -13.85
C PRO A 144 4.30 0.58 -12.68
N MET A 145 4.59 1.44 -11.73
CA MET A 145 5.38 1.14 -10.54
C MET A 145 4.59 1.48 -9.28
N ARG A 146 4.75 0.66 -8.26
CA ARG A 146 4.21 0.92 -6.92
C ARG A 146 5.28 0.75 -5.87
N MET A 147 5.38 1.72 -4.96
CA MET A 147 6.40 1.73 -3.94
C MET A 147 5.81 2.14 -2.58
N PRO A 148 5.93 1.30 -1.53
CA PRO A 148 5.59 1.72 -0.19
C PRO A 148 6.63 2.71 0.33
N ILE A 149 6.16 3.77 0.96
CA ILE A 149 6.98 4.78 1.65
C ILE A 149 6.54 4.84 3.10
N LYS A 150 7.50 4.68 4.00
CA LYS A 150 7.30 4.82 5.44
C LYS A 150 8.22 5.89 5.98
N MET A 151 7.72 6.69 6.88
CA MET A 151 8.48 7.72 7.59
C MET A 151 8.15 7.64 9.07
N THR A 152 9.19 7.65 9.89
CA THR A 152 9.06 7.72 11.34
C THR A 152 9.34 9.14 11.79
N ILE A 153 8.47 9.68 12.62
CA ILE A 153 8.64 10.96 13.30
C ILE A 153 8.81 10.65 14.79
N GLU A 154 9.94 11.05 15.32
CA GLU A 154 10.26 10.97 16.75
C GLU A 154 10.27 12.40 17.28
N GLY A 155 9.61 12.60 18.42
CA GLY A 155 9.55 13.89 19.08
C GLY A 155 10.69 14.11 20.07
#